data_f662483de834ddc0ffb8f276cdd5bc90
#
_entry.id   f662483de834ddc0ffb8f276cdd5bc90
#
_cell.length_a   1.000
_cell.length_b   1.000
_cell.length_c   1.000
_cell.angle_alpha   90.00
_cell.angle_beta   90.00
_cell.angle_gamma   90.00
#
_symmetry.space_group_name_H-M   'P 1'
#
loop_
_entity.id
_entity.type
_entity.pdbx_description
1 polymer ?
#
loop_
_entity_poly.entity_id
_entity_poly.type
_entity_poly.pdbx_seq_one_letter_code
_entity_poly.pdbx_strand_id
1 'polypeptide(L)'
;EQNGYQVLAVGHNANDNAETLILNLLRGTGLRGLTGMRADGNVPAPGGENVRMIRPLLGFSRKEIEDYAASAGVKYREDHTNRETVYKRNKLRHNVFPVFEEINPSFLNAFAREMEVFAQEYEIAEEYFLLNAGDVIEPVREGERLRINVERLLSVRHWRYVLYRLLEKYGFRNRRLEPVIRLLESGETLSGKVFEAPEFRLVTEPGMLVVKELIQDKPPVSPVRFRRGPASGPFSGMLSENESCSVVRTDGRYEFDGMHFSVSTEAAGEDPVSKARDLAARGILAFDSGKLKMPFISGLNPMRILT
;
A
#
# COMPACT_ATOMS: atom_id res chain seq x y z
N GLU A 1 -16.39 -16.58 -8.22
CA GLU A 1 -17.09 -16.71 -9.52
C GLU A 1 -17.33 -18.19 -9.90
N GLN A 2 -16.31 -19.07 -9.84
CA GLN A 2 -16.49 -20.49 -10.20
C GLN A 2 -17.60 -21.21 -9.40
N ASN A 3 -17.93 -20.76 -8.20
CA ASN A 3 -18.92 -21.35 -7.32
C ASN A 3 -20.19 -20.49 -7.10
N GLY A 4 -20.34 -19.38 -7.85
CA GLY A 4 -21.52 -18.51 -7.77
C GLY A 4 -21.64 -17.66 -6.51
N TYR A 5 -20.59 -17.51 -5.70
CA TYR A 5 -20.60 -16.65 -4.52
C TYR A 5 -20.54 -15.17 -4.93
N GLN A 6 -21.41 -14.36 -4.34
CA GLN A 6 -21.55 -12.93 -4.62
C GLN A 6 -21.02 -12.05 -3.47
N VAL A 7 -20.78 -12.62 -2.30
CA VAL A 7 -20.40 -11.92 -1.08
C VAL A 7 -19.25 -12.65 -0.39
N LEU A 8 -18.24 -11.89 0.03
CA LEU A 8 -17.15 -12.35 0.88
C LEU A 8 -17.41 -11.93 2.34
N ALA A 9 -17.65 -12.89 3.22
CA ALA A 9 -17.73 -12.63 4.65
C ALA A 9 -16.36 -12.81 5.32
N VAL A 10 -15.91 -11.81 6.10
CA VAL A 10 -14.62 -11.81 6.79
C VAL A 10 -14.84 -11.72 8.30
N GLY A 11 -14.13 -12.55 9.08
CA GLY A 11 -14.29 -12.66 10.53
C GLY A 11 -13.59 -11.57 11.36
N HIS A 12 -13.41 -10.36 10.82
CA HIS A 12 -12.90 -9.23 11.60
C HIS A 12 -13.86 -8.85 12.71
N ASN A 13 -13.34 -8.54 13.89
CA ASN A 13 -14.07 -8.21 15.12
C ASN A 13 -13.70 -6.81 15.65
N ALA A 14 -14.28 -6.39 16.77
CA ALA A 14 -14.04 -5.07 17.36
C ALA A 14 -12.57 -4.86 17.78
N ASN A 15 -11.87 -5.90 18.26
CA ASN A 15 -10.44 -5.81 18.58
C ASN A 15 -9.60 -5.55 17.32
N ASP A 16 -9.88 -6.24 16.21
CA ASP A 16 -9.18 -6.02 14.93
C ASP A 16 -9.40 -4.59 14.41
N ASN A 17 -10.60 -4.04 14.64
CA ASN A 17 -10.95 -2.68 14.29
C ASN A 17 -10.15 -1.65 15.10
N ALA A 18 -10.08 -1.85 16.42
CA ALA A 18 -9.27 -1.03 17.33
C ALA A 18 -7.77 -1.10 16.98
N GLU A 19 -7.24 -2.29 16.66
CA GLU A 19 -5.86 -2.45 16.19
C GLU A 19 -5.59 -1.63 14.93
N THR A 20 -6.53 -1.66 13.99
CA THR A 20 -6.42 -0.92 12.73
C THR A 20 -6.41 0.58 12.97
N LEU A 21 -7.26 1.09 13.85
CA LEU A 21 -7.28 2.50 14.26
C LEU A 21 -5.91 2.92 14.82
N ILE A 22 -5.39 2.19 15.81
CA ILE A 22 -4.11 2.53 16.44
C ILE A 22 -2.95 2.44 15.45
N LEU A 23 -2.90 1.40 14.60
CA LEU A 23 -1.86 1.28 13.59
C LEU A 23 -1.90 2.41 12.56
N ASN A 24 -3.08 2.87 12.19
CA ASN A 24 -3.25 4.00 11.29
C ASN A 24 -2.77 5.31 11.95
N LEU A 25 -3.14 5.56 13.21
CA LEU A 25 -2.63 6.69 14.00
C LEU A 25 -1.09 6.69 14.08
N LEU A 26 -0.47 5.55 14.39
CA LEU A 26 0.99 5.42 14.47
C LEU A 26 1.71 5.65 13.13
N ARG A 27 1.05 5.39 12.01
CA ARG A 27 1.61 5.63 10.66
C ARG A 27 1.43 7.07 10.21
N GLY A 28 0.59 7.84 10.87
CA GLY A 28 0.08 9.11 10.41
C GLY A 28 -0.98 8.92 9.32
N THR A 29 -2.20 9.29 9.63
CA THR A 29 -3.33 9.15 8.73
C THR A 29 -4.18 10.41 8.71
N GLY A 30 -4.94 10.63 7.62
CA GLY A 30 -6.05 11.57 7.60
C GLY A 30 -7.32 10.94 8.18
N LEU A 31 -8.41 11.70 8.21
CA LEU A 31 -9.72 11.29 8.76
C LEU A 31 -10.16 9.91 8.24
N ARG A 32 -9.98 9.62 6.96
CA ARG A 32 -10.34 8.32 6.36
C ARG A 32 -9.73 7.11 7.08
N GLY A 33 -8.50 7.23 7.57
CA GLY A 33 -7.86 6.13 8.30
C GLY A 33 -8.31 6.00 9.74
N LEU A 34 -9.00 7.02 10.28
CA LEU A 34 -9.58 7.03 11.62
C LEU A 34 -10.99 6.43 11.66
N THR A 35 -11.66 6.28 10.52
CA THR A 35 -13.02 5.71 10.46
C THR A 35 -13.08 4.21 10.74
N GLY A 36 -11.93 3.55 10.96
CA GLY A 36 -11.85 2.11 11.17
C GLY A 36 -12.20 1.29 9.93
N MET A 37 -12.61 0.05 10.15
CA MET A 37 -13.06 -0.86 9.10
C MET A 37 -14.54 -0.64 8.83
N ARG A 38 -14.95 -0.65 7.57
CA ARG A 38 -16.37 -0.64 7.20
C ARG A 38 -16.97 -2.03 7.37
N ALA A 39 -18.21 -2.09 7.93
CA ALA A 39 -18.95 -3.34 8.06
C ALA A 39 -19.32 -3.95 6.69
N ASP A 40 -19.57 -3.10 5.70
CA ASP A 40 -19.88 -3.44 4.31
C ASP A 40 -19.02 -2.60 3.36
N GLY A 41 -18.61 -3.18 2.25
CA GLY A 41 -17.81 -2.50 1.24
C GLY A 41 -17.50 -3.41 0.05
N ASN A 42 -16.82 -2.85 -0.94
CA ASN A 42 -16.38 -3.59 -2.10
C ASN A 42 -14.87 -3.74 -2.10
N VAL A 43 -14.39 -4.91 -2.52
CA VAL A 43 -12.96 -5.19 -2.72
C VAL A 43 -12.72 -5.60 -4.16
N PRO A 44 -11.62 -5.15 -4.77
CA PRO A 44 -11.24 -5.61 -6.10
C PRO A 44 -11.00 -7.12 -6.12
N ALA A 45 -11.61 -7.82 -7.05
CA ALA A 45 -11.35 -9.23 -7.30
C ALA A 45 -10.38 -9.42 -8.48
N PRO A 46 -9.67 -10.56 -8.53
CA PRO A 46 -8.93 -10.95 -9.72
C PRO A 46 -9.91 -11.07 -10.91
N GLY A 47 -9.74 -10.21 -11.91
CA GLY A 47 -10.67 -10.12 -13.06
C GLY A 47 -11.30 -8.74 -13.24
N GLY A 48 -11.05 -7.80 -12.31
CA GLY A 48 -11.45 -6.39 -12.44
C GLY A 48 -12.86 -6.07 -11.94
N GLU A 49 -13.64 -7.05 -11.55
CA GLU A 49 -14.94 -6.85 -10.90
C GLU A 49 -14.77 -6.60 -9.40
N ASN A 50 -15.70 -5.86 -8.80
CA ASN A 50 -15.72 -5.67 -7.37
C ASN A 50 -16.59 -6.73 -6.69
N VAL A 51 -16.05 -7.39 -5.68
CA VAL A 51 -16.81 -8.32 -4.82
C VAL A 51 -17.24 -7.59 -3.56
N ARG A 52 -18.52 -7.74 -3.21
CA ARG A 52 -19.05 -7.22 -1.94
C ARG A 52 -18.41 -7.97 -0.78
N MET A 53 -17.82 -7.23 0.17
CA MET A 53 -17.22 -7.78 1.38
C MET A 53 -17.97 -7.28 2.61
N ILE A 54 -18.39 -8.21 3.47
CA ILE A 54 -19.06 -7.91 4.74
C ILE A 54 -18.23 -8.39 5.94
N ARG A 55 -18.38 -7.71 7.08
CA ARG A 55 -17.75 -8.04 8.37
C ARG A 55 -18.82 -8.19 9.45
N PRO A 56 -19.49 -9.35 9.50
CA PRO A 56 -20.64 -9.53 10.41
C PRO A 56 -20.27 -9.46 11.89
N LEU A 57 -19.01 -9.74 12.24
CA LEU A 57 -18.53 -9.78 13.61
C LEU A 57 -17.88 -8.47 14.09
N LEU A 58 -17.90 -7.41 13.27
CA LEU A 58 -17.16 -6.17 13.56
C LEU A 58 -17.64 -5.46 14.82
N GLY A 59 -18.91 -5.62 15.19
CA GLY A 59 -19.50 -5.03 16.39
C GLY A 59 -19.29 -5.84 17.68
N PHE A 60 -18.68 -7.04 17.59
CA PHE A 60 -18.47 -7.92 18.74
C PHE A 60 -17.00 -7.95 19.14
N SER A 61 -16.72 -7.95 20.43
CA SER A 61 -15.39 -8.18 20.94
C SER A 61 -14.96 -9.64 20.75
N ARG A 62 -13.66 -9.89 20.75
CA ARG A 62 -13.13 -11.25 20.70
C ARG A 62 -13.65 -12.11 21.85
N LYS A 63 -13.75 -11.55 23.06
CA LYS A 63 -14.27 -12.23 24.23
C LYS A 63 -15.72 -12.66 24.07
N GLU A 64 -16.58 -11.77 23.59
CA GLU A 64 -18.00 -12.12 23.32
C GLU A 64 -18.14 -13.24 22.29
N ILE A 65 -17.28 -13.25 21.26
CA ILE A 65 -17.26 -14.31 20.24
C ILE A 65 -16.79 -15.64 20.84
N GLU A 66 -15.75 -15.63 21.68
CA GLU A 66 -15.22 -16.82 22.38
C GLU A 66 -16.25 -17.37 23.37
N ASP A 67 -16.89 -16.51 24.17
CA ASP A 67 -17.94 -16.87 25.12
C ASP A 67 -19.17 -17.49 24.40
N TYR A 68 -19.57 -16.91 23.26
CA TYR A 68 -20.63 -17.49 22.42
C TYR A 68 -20.23 -18.85 21.86
N ALA A 69 -19.03 -18.98 21.30
CA ALA A 69 -18.55 -20.24 20.73
C ALA A 69 -18.49 -21.35 21.79
N ALA A 70 -18.05 -21.03 23.02
CA ALA A 70 -18.05 -21.97 24.14
C ALA A 70 -19.45 -22.39 24.54
N SER A 71 -20.40 -21.45 24.65
CA SER A 71 -21.79 -21.73 25.03
C SER A 71 -22.54 -22.54 23.97
N ALA A 72 -22.27 -22.28 22.68
CA ALA A 72 -22.89 -22.95 21.55
C ALA A 72 -22.18 -24.25 21.12
N GLY A 73 -21.08 -24.63 21.79
CA GLY A 73 -20.30 -25.83 21.48
C GLY A 73 -19.63 -25.78 20.10
N VAL A 74 -19.36 -24.60 19.57
CA VAL A 74 -18.72 -24.41 18.26
C VAL A 74 -17.25 -24.78 18.35
N LYS A 75 -16.82 -25.74 17.54
CA LYS A 75 -15.40 -26.12 17.42
C LYS A 75 -14.70 -25.20 16.43
N TYR A 76 -13.65 -24.54 16.86
CA TYR A 76 -12.78 -23.72 15.99
C TYR A 76 -11.33 -24.14 16.08
N ARG A 77 -10.54 -23.78 15.08
CA ARG A 77 -9.08 -24.02 15.08
C ARG A 77 -8.36 -22.69 15.18
N GLU A 78 -7.31 -22.68 15.98
CA GLU A 78 -6.38 -21.56 16.03
C GLU A 78 -5.39 -21.66 14.85
N ASP A 79 -5.25 -20.57 14.09
CA ASP A 79 -4.27 -20.50 13.01
C ASP A 79 -2.95 -19.94 13.55
N HIS A 80 -1.96 -20.80 13.68
CA HIS A 80 -0.62 -20.46 14.16
C HIS A 80 0.33 -19.94 13.07
N THR A 81 -0.10 -19.90 11.81
CA THR A 81 0.77 -19.56 10.65
C THR A 81 0.96 -18.06 10.43
N ASN A 82 0.23 -17.23 11.12
CA ASN A 82 0.13 -15.78 10.88
C ASN A 82 1.22 -14.98 11.63
N ARG A 83 2.50 -15.38 11.53
CA ARG A 83 3.57 -14.87 12.43
C ARG A 83 4.15 -13.49 12.09
N GLU A 84 4.11 -12.95 10.88
CA GLU A 84 4.87 -11.75 10.50
C GLU A 84 4.06 -10.43 10.43
N THR A 85 2.85 -10.42 9.91
CA THR A 85 1.93 -9.26 10.05
C THR A 85 1.47 -9.12 11.51
N VAL A 86 1.63 -10.17 12.24
CA VAL A 86 1.31 -10.48 13.61
C VAL A 86 2.16 -9.67 14.61
N TYR A 87 3.43 -9.35 14.34
CA TYR A 87 4.28 -8.74 15.37
C TYR A 87 3.73 -7.41 15.92
N LYS A 88 3.32 -6.48 15.06
CA LYS A 88 2.78 -5.19 15.51
C LYS A 88 1.40 -5.33 16.15
N ARG A 89 0.53 -6.15 15.55
CA ARG A 89 -0.80 -6.45 16.11
C ARG A 89 -0.72 -7.23 17.40
N ASN A 90 0.15 -8.24 17.48
CA ASN A 90 0.40 -8.99 18.72
C ASN A 90 0.93 -8.08 19.83
N LYS A 91 1.83 -7.15 19.50
CA LYS A 91 2.33 -6.18 20.48
C LYS A 91 1.20 -5.26 21.00
N LEU A 92 0.26 -4.85 20.15
CA LEU A 92 -0.92 -4.11 20.59
C LEU A 92 -1.80 -4.97 21.52
N ARG A 93 -2.12 -6.19 21.12
CA ARG A 93 -2.98 -7.12 21.88
C ARG A 93 -2.42 -7.45 23.25
N HIS A 94 -1.14 -7.76 23.33
CA HIS A 94 -0.55 -8.27 24.57
C HIS A 94 0.05 -7.20 25.47
N ASN A 95 0.49 -6.06 24.91
CA ASN A 95 1.20 -5.06 25.69
C ASN A 95 0.46 -3.72 25.81
N VAL A 96 -0.43 -3.38 24.86
CA VAL A 96 -1.07 -2.06 24.83
C VAL A 96 -2.55 -2.16 25.26
N PHE A 97 -3.30 -3.10 24.70
CA PHE A 97 -4.71 -3.25 25.01
C PHE A 97 -4.98 -3.58 26.49
N PRO A 98 -4.18 -4.39 27.19
CA PRO A 98 -4.35 -4.58 28.63
C PRO A 98 -4.24 -3.25 29.42
N VAL A 99 -3.31 -2.37 29.02
CA VAL A 99 -3.18 -1.05 29.66
C VAL A 99 -4.41 -0.17 29.35
N PHE A 100 -4.95 -0.23 28.12
CA PHE A 100 -6.20 0.48 27.83
C PHE A 100 -7.38 -0.05 28.62
N GLU A 101 -7.45 -1.36 28.84
CA GLU A 101 -8.48 -2.01 29.63
C GLU A 101 -8.41 -1.64 31.12
N GLU A 102 -7.20 -1.48 31.68
CA GLU A 102 -7.00 -0.94 33.03
C GLU A 102 -7.48 0.49 33.17
N ILE A 103 -7.19 1.34 32.17
CA ILE A 103 -7.60 2.76 32.17
C ILE A 103 -9.11 2.91 31.93
N ASN A 104 -9.63 2.16 30.97
CA ASN A 104 -11.02 2.15 30.58
C ASN A 104 -11.47 0.75 30.16
N PRO A 105 -12.15 -0.03 31.01
CA PRO A 105 -12.64 -1.36 30.68
C PRO A 105 -13.56 -1.42 29.45
N SER A 106 -14.13 -0.28 29.06
CA SER A 106 -14.99 -0.15 27.87
C SER A 106 -14.29 0.52 26.68
N PHE A 107 -12.94 0.47 26.61
CA PHE A 107 -12.19 1.20 25.59
C PHE A 107 -12.57 0.80 24.16
N LEU A 108 -12.91 -0.48 23.90
CA LEU A 108 -13.36 -0.94 22.57
C LEU A 108 -14.64 -0.23 22.14
N ASN A 109 -15.62 -0.08 23.07
CA ASN A 109 -16.86 0.63 22.78
C ASN A 109 -16.62 2.14 22.61
N ALA A 110 -15.67 2.72 23.38
CA ALA A 110 -15.27 4.09 23.19
C ALA A 110 -14.66 4.32 21.80
N PHE A 111 -13.72 3.46 21.39
CA PHE A 111 -13.10 3.52 20.06
C PHE A 111 -14.11 3.31 18.93
N ALA A 112 -15.06 2.39 19.11
CA ALA A 112 -16.11 2.17 18.11
C ALA A 112 -16.95 3.44 17.89
N ARG A 113 -17.37 4.09 18.98
CA ARG A 113 -18.13 5.37 18.90
C ARG A 113 -17.31 6.49 18.27
N GLU A 114 -16.04 6.63 18.65
CA GLU A 114 -15.18 7.66 18.04
C GLU A 114 -14.95 7.39 16.54
N MET A 115 -14.79 6.15 16.12
CA MET A 115 -14.70 5.80 14.70
C MET A 115 -15.97 6.15 13.92
N GLU A 116 -17.16 6.02 14.55
CA GLU A 116 -18.43 6.46 13.95
C GLU A 116 -18.49 7.99 13.81
N VAL A 117 -18.04 8.73 14.82
CA VAL A 117 -17.92 10.20 14.73
C VAL A 117 -16.97 10.60 13.62
N PHE A 118 -15.78 10.01 13.59
CA PHE A 118 -14.81 10.27 12.50
C PHE A 118 -15.37 9.91 11.12
N ALA A 119 -16.22 8.88 11.02
CA ALA A 119 -16.85 8.54 9.75
C ALA A 119 -17.81 9.64 9.28
N GLN A 120 -18.61 10.23 10.19
CA GLN A 120 -19.49 11.34 9.87
C GLN A 120 -18.69 12.61 9.51
N GLU A 121 -17.66 12.94 10.29
CA GLU A 121 -16.77 14.05 9.97
C GLU A 121 -16.06 13.87 8.62
N TYR A 122 -15.67 12.64 8.30
CA TYR A 122 -15.08 12.32 7.00
C TYR A 122 -16.08 12.52 5.86
N GLU A 123 -17.34 12.12 6.03
CA GLU A 123 -18.40 12.34 5.04
C GLU A 123 -18.62 13.83 4.78
N ILE A 124 -18.68 14.66 5.82
CA ILE A 124 -18.78 16.14 5.70
C ILE A 124 -17.57 16.70 4.95
N ALA A 125 -16.36 16.25 5.30
CA ALA A 125 -15.15 16.71 4.67
C ALA A 125 -15.05 16.25 3.19
N GLU A 126 -15.56 15.05 2.87
CA GLU A 126 -15.66 14.54 1.51
C GLU A 126 -16.64 15.34 0.66
N GLU A 127 -17.82 15.64 1.22
CA GLU A 127 -18.81 16.51 0.56
C GLU A 127 -18.23 17.90 0.27
N TYR A 128 -17.58 18.51 1.28
CA TYR A 128 -16.88 19.77 1.10
C TYR A 128 -15.85 19.71 -0.04
N PHE A 129 -15.06 18.63 -0.09
CA PHE A 129 -14.08 18.44 -1.16
C PHE A 129 -14.75 18.34 -2.53
N LEU A 130 -15.80 17.53 -2.66
CA LEU A 130 -16.49 17.33 -3.93
C LEU A 130 -17.14 18.61 -4.45
N LEU A 131 -17.69 19.43 -3.58
CA LEU A 131 -18.31 20.73 -3.93
C LEU A 131 -17.27 21.75 -4.45
N ASN A 132 -16.02 21.67 -3.97
CA ASN A 132 -15.01 22.70 -4.30
C ASN A 132 -13.95 22.20 -5.31
N ALA A 133 -13.77 20.89 -5.46
CA ALA A 133 -12.71 20.34 -6.31
C ALA A 133 -12.92 20.62 -7.80
N GLY A 134 -14.17 20.61 -8.24
CA GLY A 134 -14.50 20.84 -9.66
C GLY A 134 -14.09 22.23 -10.15
N ASP A 135 -14.28 23.23 -9.32
CA ASP A 135 -14.01 24.64 -9.71
C ASP A 135 -12.51 24.96 -9.82
N VAL A 136 -11.67 24.19 -9.11
CA VAL A 136 -10.22 24.44 -9.07
C VAL A 136 -9.45 23.60 -10.08
N ILE A 137 -10.07 22.56 -10.66
CA ILE A 137 -9.44 21.67 -11.66
C ILE A 137 -9.65 22.26 -13.05
N GLU A 138 -8.56 22.32 -13.81
CA GLU A 138 -8.57 22.70 -15.21
C GLU A 138 -8.39 21.49 -16.13
N PRO A 139 -8.80 21.58 -17.40
CA PRO A 139 -8.55 20.51 -18.37
C PRO A 139 -7.06 20.18 -18.48
N VAL A 140 -6.75 18.89 -18.41
CA VAL A 140 -5.37 18.39 -18.53
C VAL A 140 -4.92 18.40 -19.99
N ARG A 141 -3.63 18.64 -20.23
CA ARG A 141 -2.97 18.54 -21.52
C ARG A 141 -2.30 17.17 -21.66
N GLU A 142 -1.78 16.89 -22.84
CA GLU A 142 -1.02 15.66 -23.07
C GLU A 142 0.16 15.53 -22.09
N GLY A 143 0.29 14.37 -21.46
CA GLY A 143 1.33 14.09 -20.44
C GLY A 143 1.03 14.64 -19.04
N GLU A 144 -0.08 15.32 -18.83
CA GLU A 144 -0.52 15.79 -17.51
C GLU A 144 -1.53 14.81 -16.88
N ARG A 145 -1.54 14.76 -15.53
CA ARG A 145 -2.48 13.95 -14.75
C ARG A 145 -3.47 14.78 -13.96
N LEU A 146 -3.07 16.00 -13.61
CA LEU A 146 -3.91 16.96 -12.90
C LEU A 146 -3.38 18.37 -13.18
N ARG A 147 -4.30 19.32 -13.32
CA ARG A 147 -4.03 20.73 -13.50
C ARG A 147 -4.92 21.52 -12.54
N ILE A 148 -4.32 22.32 -11.66
CA ILE A 148 -5.01 23.06 -10.61
C ILE A 148 -4.81 24.55 -10.83
N ASN A 149 -5.90 25.31 -10.90
CA ASN A 149 -5.89 26.77 -10.91
C ASN A 149 -5.63 27.30 -9.51
N VAL A 150 -4.51 28.00 -9.33
CA VAL A 150 -4.05 28.45 -8.00
C VAL A 150 -4.92 29.59 -7.46
N GLU A 151 -5.35 30.52 -8.28
CA GLU A 151 -6.21 31.63 -7.87
C GLU A 151 -7.54 31.11 -7.32
N ARG A 152 -8.19 30.20 -8.08
CA ARG A 152 -9.44 29.56 -7.64
C ARG A 152 -9.22 28.69 -6.40
N LEU A 153 -8.12 27.96 -6.32
CA LEU A 153 -7.78 27.17 -5.15
C LEU A 153 -7.68 28.06 -3.89
N LEU A 154 -6.93 29.16 -3.97
CA LEU A 154 -6.72 30.06 -2.84
C LEU A 154 -8.00 30.83 -2.43
N SER A 155 -8.98 30.96 -3.31
CA SER A 155 -10.30 31.51 -2.97
C SER A 155 -11.16 30.56 -2.12
N VAL A 156 -10.86 29.26 -2.13
CA VAL A 156 -11.56 28.27 -1.30
C VAL A 156 -11.14 28.40 0.17
N ARG A 157 -12.09 28.53 1.08
CA ARG A 157 -11.82 28.74 2.52
C ARG A 157 -10.85 27.72 3.12
N HIS A 158 -11.02 26.43 2.79
CA HIS A 158 -10.16 25.34 3.27
C HIS A 158 -9.29 24.77 2.14
N TRP A 159 -8.66 25.65 1.38
CA TRP A 159 -7.87 25.31 0.21
C TRP A 159 -6.74 24.28 0.49
N ARG A 160 -6.14 24.31 1.69
CA ARG A 160 -5.10 23.32 2.07
C ARG A 160 -5.67 21.92 2.10
N TYR A 161 -6.91 21.74 2.57
CA TYR A 161 -7.59 20.44 2.56
C TYR A 161 -7.90 19.99 1.13
N VAL A 162 -8.43 20.88 0.30
CA VAL A 162 -8.72 20.59 -1.11
C VAL A 162 -7.42 20.21 -1.85
N LEU A 163 -6.35 20.99 -1.67
CA LEU A 163 -5.03 20.71 -2.24
C LEU A 163 -4.50 19.32 -1.79
N TYR A 164 -4.56 19.03 -0.48
CA TYR A 164 -4.16 17.73 0.04
C TYR A 164 -4.92 16.60 -0.64
N ARG A 165 -6.24 16.68 -0.74
CA ARG A 165 -7.10 15.68 -1.32
C ARG A 165 -6.83 15.46 -2.83
N LEU A 166 -6.57 16.54 -3.56
CA LEU A 166 -6.21 16.49 -4.99
C LEU A 166 -4.87 15.80 -5.22
N LEU A 167 -3.90 16.04 -4.33
CA LEU A 167 -2.51 15.64 -4.53
C LEU A 167 -2.15 14.32 -3.82
N GLU A 168 -2.94 13.86 -2.84
CA GLU A 168 -2.60 12.66 -2.05
C GLU A 168 -2.45 11.39 -2.89
N LYS A 169 -3.27 11.20 -3.92
CA LYS A 169 -3.20 10.05 -4.83
C LYS A 169 -1.96 10.04 -5.72
N TYR A 170 -1.30 11.19 -5.86
CA TYR A 170 -0.05 11.36 -6.59
C TYR A 170 1.19 11.32 -5.67
N GLY A 171 1.01 10.92 -4.40
CA GLY A 171 2.12 10.74 -3.45
C GLY A 171 2.59 12.01 -2.74
N PHE A 172 1.90 13.15 -2.92
CA PHE A 172 2.17 14.39 -2.20
C PHE A 172 1.38 14.40 -0.88
N ARG A 173 1.96 13.80 0.15
CA ARG A 173 1.40 13.72 1.51
C ARG A 173 2.41 14.24 2.52
N ASN A 174 1.90 14.74 3.64
CA ASN A 174 2.70 15.16 4.80
C ASN A 174 3.90 16.04 4.37
N ARG A 175 5.14 15.60 4.64
CA ARG A 175 6.36 16.36 4.35
C ARG A 175 6.53 16.78 2.88
N ARG A 176 5.96 16.04 1.93
CA ARG A 176 6.06 16.39 0.51
C ARG A 176 5.10 17.50 0.09
N LEU A 177 3.98 17.64 0.80
CA LEU A 177 3.00 18.70 0.52
C LEU A 177 3.39 20.01 1.16
N GLU A 178 4.07 20.01 2.29
CA GLU A 178 4.46 21.18 3.05
C GLU A 178 5.22 22.25 2.24
N PRO A 179 6.23 21.91 1.40
CA PRO A 179 6.90 22.90 0.57
C PRO A 179 5.97 23.57 -0.46
N VAL A 180 4.99 22.82 -0.97
CA VAL A 180 3.99 23.36 -1.91
C VAL A 180 3.08 24.36 -1.19
N ILE A 181 2.61 24.03 0.01
CA ILE A 181 1.80 24.90 0.84
C ILE A 181 2.55 26.22 1.13
N ARG A 182 3.80 26.13 1.60
CA ARG A 182 4.64 27.30 1.88
C ARG A 182 4.82 28.21 0.67
N LEU A 183 5.03 27.61 -0.50
CA LEU A 183 5.14 28.37 -1.74
C LEU A 183 3.84 29.12 -2.05
N LEU A 184 2.69 28.50 -1.89
CA LEU A 184 1.41 29.15 -2.12
C LEU A 184 1.12 30.28 -1.10
N GLU A 185 1.60 30.13 0.13
CA GLU A 185 1.46 31.13 1.20
C GLU A 185 2.41 32.31 1.06
N SER A 186 3.58 32.08 0.48
CA SER A 186 4.59 33.15 0.30
C SER A 186 4.18 34.21 -0.72
N GLY A 187 3.21 33.91 -1.58
CA GLY A 187 2.83 34.79 -2.70
C GLY A 187 3.93 34.95 -3.75
N GLU A 188 4.98 34.11 -3.71
CA GLU A 188 6.04 34.12 -4.70
C GLU A 188 5.51 33.71 -6.09
N THR A 189 6.21 34.17 -7.13
CA THR A 189 5.85 33.82 -8.51
C THR A 189 5.92 32.30 -8.73
N LEU A 190 4.80 31.74 -9.14
CA LEU A 190 4.68 30.33 -9.50
C LEU A 190 5.23 30.14 -10.91
N SER A 191 6.49 29.76 -11.04
CA SER A 191 7.07 29.42 -12.34
C SER A 191 8.30 28.52 -12.17
N GLY A 192 8.26 27.37 -12.81
CA GLY A 192 9.42 26.49 -12.96
C GLY A 192 9.88 25.74 -11.71
N LYS A 193 9.20 25.87 -10.55
CA LYS A 193 9.53 25.05 -9.38
C LYS A 193 8.99 23.64 -9.57
N VAL A 194 9.77 22.64 -9.16
CA VAL A 194 9.44 21.23 -9.29
C VAL A 194 9.51 20.55 -7.93
N PHE A 195 8.45 19.79 -7.60
CA PHE A 195 8.37 18.95 -6.41
C PHE A 195 8.21 17.50 -6.85
N GLU A 196 8.92 16.58 -6.23
CA GLU A 196 8.95 15.17 -6.65
C GLU A 196 8.23 14.26 -5.64
N ALA A 197 7.50 13.31 -6.17
CA ALA A 197 6.94 12.14 -5.50
C ALA A 197 7.44 10.88 -6.21
N PRO A 198 7.22 9.66 -5.69
CA PRO A 198 7.82 8.44 -6.24
C PRO A 198 7.56 8.18 -7.73
N GLU A 199 6.36 8.53 -8.20
CA GLU A 199 5.90 8.26 -9.58
C GLU A 199 5.47 9.53 -10.32
N PHE A 200 5.38 10.67 -9.60
CA PHE A 200 4.86 11.93 -10.12
C PHE A 200 5.75 13.10 -9.75
N ARG A 201 5.70 14.13 -10.56
CA ARG A 201 6.25 15.46 -10.26
C ARG A 201 5.14 16.51 -10.31
N LEU A 202 5.17 17.45 -9.41
CA LEU A 202 4.35 18.65 -9.42
C LEU A 202 5.21 19.80 -9.93
N VAL A 203 4.77 20.41 -11.01
CA VAL A 203 5.46 21.54 -11.65
C VAL A 203 4.60 22.79 -11.47
N THR A 204 5.23 23.92 -11.12
CA THR A 204 4.54 25.20 -11.10
C THR A 204 4.65 25.88 -12.46
N GLU A 205 3.53 26.25 -13.03
CA GLU A 205 3.38 27.11 -14.20
C GLU A 205 2.71 28.44 -13.77
N PRO A 206 2.72 29.49 -14.59
CA PRO A 206 2.06 30.75 -14.22
C PRO A 206 0.57 30.53 -13.83
N GLY A 207 0.25 30.75 -12.56
CA GLY A 207 -1.10 30.57 -12.01
C GLY A 207 -1.57 29.12 -11.87
N MET A 208 -0.75 28.11 -12.13
CA MET A 208 -1.14 26.72 -12.16
C MET A 208 -0.18 25.82 -11.38
N LEU A 209 -0.73 24.75 -10.77
CA LEU A 209 0.02 23.57 -10.33
C LEU A 209 -0.33 22.39 -11.25
N VAL A 210 0.69 21.75 -11.81
CA VAL A 210 0.52 20.70 -12.80
C VAL A 210 1.21 19.42 -12.35
N VAL A 211 0.46 18.34 -12.22
CA VAL A 211 1.00 17.01 -11.91
C VAL A 211 1.29 16.29 -13.23
N LYS A 212 2.53 15.84 -13.36
CA LYS A 212 3.01 15.04 -14.52
C LYS A 212 3.57 13.72 -14.00
N GLU A 213 3.46 12.66 -14.78
CA GLU A 213 4.20 11.44 -14.45
C GLU A 213 5.71 11.74 -14.51
N LEU A 214 6.43 11.21 -13.56
CA LEU A 214 7.86 11.05 -13.75
C LEU A 214 8.00 10.01 -14.86
N ILE A 215 8.22 10.49 -16.10
CA ILE A 215 8.83 9.64 -17.10
C ILE A 215 10.17 9.29 -16.48
N GLN A 216 10.23 8.13 -15.84
CA GLN A 216 11.52 7.56 -15.53
C GLN A 216 12.12 7.23 -16.91
N ASP A 217 12.87 8.16 -17.46
CA ASP A 217 14.01 7.78 -18.29
C ASP A 217 14.91 6.95 -17.36
N LYS A 218 14.53 5.68 -17.25
CA LYS A 218 15.38 4.73 -16.53
C LYS A 218 16.66 4.71 -17.32
N PRO A 219 17.77 5.14 -16.71
CA PRO A 219 19.04 4.96 -17.38
C PRO A 219 19.12 3.48 -17.78
N PRO A 220 19.74 3.16 -18.90
CA PRO A 220 19.92 1.77 -19.29
C PRO A 220 20.47 1.04 -18.08
N VAL A 221 19.79 -0.04 -17.73
CA VAL A 221 20.04 -0.80 -16.51
C VAL A 221 21.53 -1.15 -16.48
N SER A 222 22.29 -0.52 -15.58
CA SER A 222 23.69 -0.89 -15.39
C SER A 222 23.74 -2.30 -14.84
N PRO A 223 24.64 -3.16 -15.29
CA PRO A 223 24.63 -4.57 -14.88
C PRO A 223 24.87 -4.72 -13.39
N VAL A 224 24.09 -5.59 -12.78
CA VAL A 224 24.22 -5.97 -11.36
C VAL A 224 25.53 -6.74 -11.16
N ARG A 225 26.38 -6.34 -10.23
CA ARG A 225 27.60 -7.08 -9.89
C ARG A 225 27.32 -8.06 -8.75
N PHE A 226 27.41 -9.38 -9.04
CA PHE A 226 27.42 -10.42 -8.01
C PHE A 226 28.88 -10.68 -7.59
N ARG A 227 29.20 -10.71 -6.31
CA ARG A 227 30.49 -11.22 -5.83
C ARG A 227 30.42 -12.71 -5.70
N ARG A 228 31.38 -13.43 -6.28
CA ARG A 228 31.62 -14.84 -5.95
C ARG A 228 32.05 -14.92 -4.47
N GLY A 229 31.16 -15.44 -3.63
CA GLY A 229 31.55 -15.91 -2.31
C GLY A 229 32.36 -17.21 -2.43
N PRO A 230 33.19 -17.57 -1.41
CA PRO A 230 33.92 -18.84 -1.43
C PRO A 230 32.93 -20.00 -1.58
N ALA A 231 33.29 -20.93 -2.48
CA ALA A 231 32.47 -22.07 -2.85
C ALA A 231 32.35 -23.07 -1.69
N SER A 232 31.38 -22.86 -0.80
CA SER A 232 30.97 -23.84 0.21
C SER A 232 29.50 -23.67 0.52
N GLY A 233 28.66 -24.22 -0.36
CA GLY A 233 27.20 -24.29 -0.23
C GLY A 233 26.48 -23.68 -1.43
N PRO A 234 25.29 -24.19 -1.79
CA PRO A 234 24.64 -23.81 -3.05
C PRO A 234 24.12 -22.37 -3.12
N PHE A 235 24.21 -21.53 -2.07
CA PHE A 235 23.67 -20.16 -2.10
C PHE A 235 24.30 -19.25 -1.04
N SER A 236 25.60 -18.94 -1.12
CA SER A 236 26.18 -17.88 -0.27
C SER A 236 26.61 -16.67 -1.09
N GLY A 237 25.68 -15.97 -1.69
CA GLY A 237 25.90 -14.64 -2.28
C GLY A 237 25.19 -13.59 -1.42
N MET A 238 25.86 -13.01 -0.44
CA MET A 238 25.39 -11.78 0.22
C MET A 238 25.81 -10.58 -0.61
N LEU A 239 24.82 -9.74 -0.97
CA LEU A 239 25.08 -8.41 -1.52
C LEU A 239 25.57 -7.50 -0.40
N SER A 240 26.65 -6.76 -0.62
CA SER A 240 27.11 -5.75 0.31
C SER A 240 26.27 -4.47 0.18
N GLU A 241 26.03 -3.77 1.29
CA GLU A 241 25.15 -2.59 1.36
C GLU A 241 25.56 -1.39 0.49
N ASN A 242 26.73 -1.43 -0.15
CA ASN A 242 27.31 -0.32 -0.92
C ASN A 242 27.43 -0.55 -2.42
N GLU A 243 26.85 -1.62 -2.98
CA GLU A 243 26.91 -1.87 -4.42
C GLU A 243 25.57 -1.53 -5.08
N SER A 244 25.62 -0.69 -6.13
CA SER A 244 24.45 -0.34 -6.94
C SER A 244 23.90 -1.59 -7.64
N CYS A 245 22.73 -2.05 -7.24
CA CYS A 245 22.04 -3.16 -7.87
C CYS A 245 21.22 -2.66 -9.07
N SER A 246 21.43 -3.23 -10.22
CA SER A 246 20.55 -3.08 -11.36
C SER A 246 19.46 -4.13 -11.29
N VAL A 247 18.22 -3.72 -11.50
CA VAL A 247 17.07 -4.62 -11.43
C VAL A 247 16.68 -5.04 -12.84
N VAL A 248 16.73 -6.35 -13.11
CA VAL A 248 16.18 -6.92 -14.34
C VAL A 248 14.65 -6.81 -14.30
N ARG A 249 14.05 -6.12 -15.28
CA ARG A 249 12.61 -5.81 -15.26
C ARG A 249 11.79 -6.48 -16.35
N THR A 250 12.44 -7.05 -17.34
CA THR A 250 11.78 -7.67 -18.49
C THR A 250 12.46 -8.97 -18.85
N ASP A 251 11.76 -9.83 -19.51
CA ASP A 251 12.33 -11.01 -20.14
C ASP A 251 13.41 -10.59 -21.14
N GLY A 252 14.55 -11.27 -21.11
CA GLY A 252 15.68 -10.89 -21.97
C GLY A 252 16.94 -11.67 -21.69
N ARG A 253 17.99 -11.35 -22.47
CA ARG A 253 19.34 -11.85 -22.27
C ARG A 253 20.18 -10.78 -21.60
N TYR A 254 20.96 -11.18 -20.62
CA TYR A 254 21.78 -10.31 -19.79
C TYR A 254 23.19 -10.85 -19.69
N GLU A 255 24.15 -9.95 -19.56
CA GLU A 255 25.54 -10.29 -19.30
C GLU A 255 25.93 -9.72 -17.93
N PHE A 256 26.62 -10.56 -17.15
CA PHE A 256 27.05 -10.18 -15.82
C PHE A 256 28.37 -10.88 -15.46
N ASP A 257 29.39 -10.10 -15.14
CA ASP A 257 30.73 -10.59 -14.77
C ASP A 257 31.28 -11.64 -15.77
N GLY A 258 31.06 -11.39 -17.08
CA GLY A 258 31.46 -12.29 -18.16
C GLY A 258 30.58 -13.54 -18.32
N MET A 259 29.50 -13.64 -17.56
CA MET A 259 28.49 -14.70 -17.71
C MET A 259 27.26 -14.17 -18.43
N HIS A 260 26.78 -14.96 -19.39
CA HIS A 260 25.52 -14.69 -20.08
C HIS A 260 24.39 -15.45 -19.41
N PHE A 261 23.29 -14.80 -19.12
CA PHE A 261 22.10 -15.45 -18.59
C PHE A 261 20.84 -14.89 -19.25
N SER A 262 19.81 -15.68 -19.29
CA SER A 262 18.50 -15.25 -19.78
C SER A 262 17.49 -15.26 -18.63
N VAL A 263 16.60 -14.28 -18.66
CA VAL A 263 15.48 -14.20 -17.73
C VAL A 263 14.21 -14.37 -18.54
N SER A 264 13.31 -15.23 -18.06
CA SER A 264 11.98 -15.39 -18.62
C SER A 264 10.94 -15.53 -17.51
N THR A 265 9.75 -15.03 -17.78
CA THR A 265 8.61 -15.13 -16.87
C THR A 265 7.65 -16.19 -17.39
N GLU A 266 7.42 -17.24 -16.62
CA GLU A 266 6.48 -18.29 -16.98
C GLU A 266 5.42 -18.50 -15.90
N ALA A 267 4.23 -18.95 -16.30
CA ALA A 267 3.21 -19.38 -15.35
C ALA A 267 3.67 -20.66 -14.62
N ALA A 268 3.39 -20.74 -13.30
CA ALA A 268 3.83 -21.86 -12.46
C ALA A 268 3.26 -23.22 -12.90
N GLY A 269 2.08 -23.24 -13.50
CA GLY A 269 1.34 -24.46 -13.78
C GLY A 269 0.70 -25.05 -12.51
N GLU A 270 0.13 -26.25 -12.64
CA GLU A 270 -0.58 -26.93 -11.55
C GLU A 270 0.38 -27.53 -10.50
N ASP A 271 1.61 -27.89 -10.88
CA ASP A 271 2.64 -28.38 -9.95
C ASP A 271 3.95 -27.58 -10.06
N PRO A 272 4.07 -26.49 -9.34
CA PRO A 272 5.25 -25.63 -9.37
C PRO A 272 6.51 -26.29 -8.80
N VAL A 273 6.37 -27.26 -7.91
CA VAL A 273 7.51 -27.94 -7.26
C VAL A 273 8.17 -28.91 -8.22
N SER A 274 7.38 -29.71 -8.97
CA SER A 274 7.89 -30.61 -9.98
C SER A 274 8.55 -29.84 -11.11
N LYS A 275 7.91 -28.76 -11.57
CA LYS A 275 8.47 -27.88 -12.61
C LYS A 275 9.81 -27.27 -12.18
N ALA A 276 9.94 -26.82 -10.94
CA ALA A 276 11.20 -26.26 -10.41
C ALA A 276 12.32 -27.32 -10.36
N ARG A 277 12.00 -28.57 -10.01
CA ARG A 277 12.98 -29.69 -10.03
C ARG A 277 13.47 -30.02 -11.44
N ASP A 278 12.56 -30.09 -12.41
CA ASP A 278 12.93 -30.36 -13.82
C ASP A 278 13.81 -29.22 -14.36
N LEU A 279 13.53 -27.97 -14.02
CA LEU A 279 14.34 -26.83 -14.40
C LEU A 279 15.73 -26.88 -13.75
N ALA A 280 15.81 -27.22 -12.45
CA ALA A 280 17.07 -27.38 -11.74
C ALA A 280 17.94 -28.51 -12.34
N ALA A 281 17.34 -29.61 -12.77
CA ALA A 281 18.05 -30.72 -13.46
C ALA A 281 18.65 -30.27 -14.81
N ARG A 282 18.10 -29.21 -15.41
CA ARG A 282 18.59 -28.60 -16.66
C ARG A 282 19.54 -27.41 -16.42
N GLY A 283 19.95 -27.16 -15.16
CA GLY A 283 20.80 -26.04 -14.78
C GLY A 283 20.08 -24.70 -14.74
N ILE A 284 18.74 -24.70 -14.63
CA ILE A 284 17.89 -23.54 -14.60
C ILE A 284 17.41 -23.33 -13.16
N LEU A 285 17.67 -22.15 -12.57
CA LEU A 285 17.18 -21.78 -11.24
C LEU A 285 15.78 -21.16 -11.35
N ALA A 286 14.81 -21.71 -10.61
CA ALA A 286 13.46 -21.20 -10.56
C ALA A 286 13.17 -20.56 -9.21
N PHE A 287 12.62 -19.36 -9.21
CA PHE A 287 12.24 -18.64 -8.00
C PHE A 287 10.75 -18.36 -7.97
N ASP A 288 10.13 -18.56 -6.82
CA ASP A 288 8.76 -18.13 -6.57
C ASP A 288 8.75 -16.61 -6.31
N SER A 289 8.22 -15.85 -7.25
CA SER A 289 8.12 -14.40 -7.16
C SER A 289 7.35 -13.90 -5.93
N GLY A 290 6.42 -14.69 -5.40
CA GLY A 290 5.66 -14.35 -4.19
C GLY A 290 6.47 -14.49 -2.89
N LYS A 291 7.58 -15.23 -2.92
CA LYS A 291 8.46 -15.46 -1.75
C LYS A 291 9.74 -14.64 -1.77
N LEU A 292 10.03 -13.94 -2.84
CA LEU A 292 11.19 -13.06 -2.91
C LEU A 292 10.91 -11.81 -2.06
N LYS A 293 11.60 -11.68 -0.92
CA LYS A 293 11.46 -10.53 -0.02
C LYS A 293 12.19 -9.30 -0.56
N MET A 294 11.52 -8.14 -0.47
CA MET A 294 12.16 -6.84 -0.64
C MET A 294 13.36 -6.68 0.31
N PRO A 295 14.46 -6.04 -0.07
CA PRO A 295 14.56 -4.90 -0.98
C PRO A 295 14.87 -5.23 -2.44
N PHE A 296 15.07 -6.48 -2.78
CA PHE A 296 15.55 -6.87 -4.11
C PHE A 296 14.58 -6.59 -5.26
N ILE A 297 13.28 -6.32 -4.96
CA ILE A 297 12.23 -6.31 -5.97
C ILE A 297 11.25 -5.14 -5.83
N SER A 298 11.66 -3.97 -5.35
CA SER A 298 10.77 -2.80 -5.42
C SER A 298 10.55 -2.38 -6.87
N GLY A 299 9.37 -2.68 -7.39
CA GLY A 299 8.95 -2.26 -8.73
C GLY A 299 9.03 -3.32 -9.81
N LEU A 300 9.23 -4.59 -9.45
CA LEU A 300 9.08 -5.71 -10.36
C LEU A 300 7.66 -6.26 -10.32
N ASN A 301 7.04 -6.41 -11.48
CA ASN A 301 6.05 -7.47 -11.68
C ASN A 301 6.69 -8.80 -11.27
N PRO A 302 5.91 -9.76 -10.72
CA PRO A 302 6.45 -11.01 -10.25
C PRO A 302 7.27 -11.68 -11.34
N MET A 303 8.58 -11.62 -11.16
CA MET A 303 9.53 -12.21 -12.09
C MET A 303 9.99 -13.54 -11.54
N ARG A 304 9.90 -14.57 -12.34
CA ARG A 304 10.55 -15.84 -12.07
C ARG A 304 11.86 -15.83 -12.80
N ILE A 305 12.93 -15.99 -12.06
CA ILE A 305 14.23 -16.22 -12.61
C ILE A 305 14.30 -17.73 -12.79
N LEU A 306 14.37 -18.17 -14.03
CA LEU A 306 14.67 -19.53 -14.39
C LEU A 306 16.12 -19.52 -14.87
N THR A 307 17.02 -20.09 -14.09
CA THR A 307 18.41 -20.25 -14.46
C THR A 307 18.75 -21.71 -14.60
#